data_5d16b882024dc7c379a7924f8844690c
#
_entry.id   5d16b882024dc7c379a7924f8844690c
#
_cell.length_a   1.000
_cell.length_b   1.000
_cell.length_c   1.000
_cell.angle_alpha   90.00
_cell.angle_beta   90.00
_cell.angle_gamma   90.00
#
_symmetry.space_group_name_H-M   'P 1'
#
loop_
_entity.id
_entity.type
_entity.pdbx_description
1 polymer ?
#
loop_
_entity_poly.entity_id
_entity_poly.type
_entity_poly.pdbx_seq_one_letter_code
_entity_poly.pdbx_strand_id
1 'polypeptide(L)'
;SESKTIGTIILPVFIQNNEELELTINESSFKQIWDVVNALRSHDDVLAFELDNFRTKLGKEGKGKISDSFSKIIFDIPQTVDNSFSESLKALVVERSTASFYFFVGEVINFIDENKHCAIPSNHKILGNWVGYIRNRKVEGKLEQDRIELLDSYGFVWDMDEYSWIQNFKLLQEFKDKNGHLEIPTRDENGKKHTLGNLAVYLRGHYRKNTLSEDIFKRAESMGFVFDPAQVDWDLSLIHI
;
A
#
# COMPACT_ATOMS: atom_id res chain seq x y z
N SER A 1 -15.21 32.70 37.71
CA SER A 1 -14.71 31.33 37.66
C SER A 1 -13.77 31.22 36.48
N GLU A 2 -12.46 31.06 36.71
CA GLU A 2 -11.51 30.76 35.66
C GLU A 2 -11.96 29.48 34.96
N SER A 3 -12.13 29.54 33.65
CA SER A 3 -12.54 28.38 32.83
C SER A 3 -11.44 27.33 32.91
N LYS A 4 -11.73 26.18 33.48
CA LYS A 4 -10.82 25.04 33.54
C LYS A 4 -10.49 24.60 32.11
N THR A 5 -9.26 24.85 31.68
CA THR A 5 -8.80 24.61 30.30
C THR A 5 -8.22 23.23 30.08
N ILE A 6 -7.82 22.52 31.15
CA ILE A 6 -7.19 21.19 31.08
C ILE A 6 -7.79 20.28 32.13
N GLY A 7 -8.17 19.07 31.74
CA GLY A 7 -8.52 17.96 32.61
C GLY A 7 -7.49 16.85 32.48
N THR A 8 -7.04 16.31 33.62
CA THR A 8 -6.11 15.16 33.64
C THR A 8 -6.81 13.94 34.20
N ILE A 9 -6.73 12.82 33.50
CA ILE A 9 -7.23 11.52 33.96
C ILE A 9 -6.00 10.68 34.33
N ILE A 10 -5.95 10.19 35.56
CA ILE A 10 -4.85 9.34 36.05
C ILE A 10 -5.39 7.91 36.15
N LEU A 11 -4.74 6.99 35.47
CA LEU A 11 -5.07 5.56 35.45
C LEU A 11 -3.93 4.78 36.12
N PRO A 12 -4.06 4.45 37.44
CA PRO A 12 -3.05 3.64 38.14
C PRO A 12 -3.15 2.19 37.66
N VAL A 13 -1.99 1.59 37.38
CA VAL A 13 -1.87 0.18 36.99
C VAL A 13 -0.92 -0.53 37.95
N PHE A 14 -1.34 -1.67 38.46
CA PHE A 14 -0.51 -2.51 39.33
C PHE A 14 0.16 -3.58 38.50
N ILE A 15 1.51 -3.61 38.51
CA ILE A 15 2.31 -4.63 37.85
C ILE A 15 2.86 -5.55 38.92
N GLN A 16 2.54 -6.84 38.85
CA GLN A 16 3.14 -7.84 39.70
C GLN A 16 4.55 -8.17 39.24
N ASN A 17 5.47 -8.25 40.18
CA ASN A 17 6.93 -8.33 39.92
C ASN A 17 7.41 -9.74 39.51
N ASN A 18 6.57 -10.60 38.93
CA ASN A 18 6.96 -11.97 38.58
C ASN A 18 6.50 -12.31 37.16
N GLU A 19 7.50 -12.58 36.29
CA GLU A 19 7.44 -13.39 35.08
C GLU A 19 6.71 -12.81 33.85
N GLU A 20 7.42 -12.79 32.73
CA GLU A 20 6.94 -12.49 31.37
C GLU A 20 6.03 -11.27 31.24
N LEU A 21 6.64 -10.10 31.27
CA LEU A 21 6.00 -8.76 31.17
C LEU A 21 5.00 -8.65 30.01
N GLU A 22 5.23 -9.32 28.89
CA GLU A 22 4.30 -9.31 27.73
C GLU A 22 2.97 -10.05 28.01
N LEU A 23 2.98 -11.12 28.83
CA LEU A 23 1.77 -11.84 29.23
C LEU A 23 0.94 -11.06 30.24
N THR A 24 1.61 -10.32 31.14
CA THR A 24 0.96 -9.50 32.18
C THR A 24 0.19 -8.32 31.58
N ILE A 25 0.67 -7.74 30.48
CA ILE A 25 0.01 -6.59 29.80
C ILE A 25 -1.34 -6.97 29.17
N ASN A 26 -1.57 -8.24 28.84
CA ASN A 26 -2.84 -8.70 28.26
C ASN A 26 -3.96 -8.95 29.26
N GLU A 27 -3.72 -8.80 30.56
CA GLU A 27 -4.69 -9.07 31.59
C GLU A 27 -5.74 -7.96 31.83
N SER A 28 -6.77 -8.31 32.56
CA SER A 28 -7.96 -7.48 32.82
C SER A 28 -7.68 -6.08 33.41
N SER A 29 -6.55 -5.91 34.08
CA SER A 29 -6.12 -4.64 34.69
C SER A 29 -5.82 -3.54 33.67
N PHE A 30 -5.36 -3.90 32.48
CA PHE A 30 -5.06 -2.95 31.41
C PHE A 30 -6.27 -2.61 30.55
N LYS A 31 -7.36 -3.39 30.65
CA LYS A 31 -8.58 -3.14 29.86
C LYS A 31 -9.13 -1.74 30.08
N GLN A 32 -9.08 -1.24 31.32
CA GLN A 32 -9.56 0.10 31.63
C GLN A 32 -8.79 1.20 30.89
N ILE A 33 -7.49 1.00 30.62
CA ILE A 33 -6.69 1.95 29.86
C ILE A 33 -7.22 2.04 28.43
N TRP A 34 -7.45 0.89 27.80
CA TRP A 34 -7.97 0.86 26.42
C TRP A 34 -9.34 1.51 26.31
N ASP A 35 -10.22 1.20 27.23
CA ASP A 35 -11.60 1.74 27.27
C ASP A 35 -11.57 3.27 27.43
N VAL A 36 -10.73 3.80 28.31
CA VAL A 36 -10.58 5.26 28.51
C VAL A 36 -9.93 5.93 27.29
N VAL A 37 -8.84 5.35 26.74
CA VAL A 37 -8.18 5.91 25.55
C VAL A 37 -9.12 5.92 24.36
N ASN A 38 -9.92 4.86 24.15
CA ASN A 38 -10.92 4.80 23.09
C ASN A 38 -12.04 5.84 23.29
N ALA A 39 -12.49 6.03 24.53
CA ALA A 39 -13.48 7.08 24.83
C ALA A 39 -12.93 8.48 24.57
N LEU A 40 -11.69 8.76 24.99
CA LEU A 40 -11.04 10.05 24.74
C LEU A 40 -10.81 10.28 23.23
N ARG A 41 -10.35 9.25 22.51
CA ARG A 41 -10.14 9.32 21.05
C ARG A 41 -11.42 9.72 20.29
N SER A 42 -12.58 9.27 20.74
CA SER A 42 -13.86 9.60 20.09
C SER A 42 -14.29 11.07 20.27
N HIS A 43 -13.62 11.81 21.14
CA HIS A 43 -13.94 13.21 21.49
C HIS A 43 -12.76 14.19 21.32
N ASP A 44 -11.59 13.70 20.97
CA ASP A 44 -10.38 14.50 20.76
C ASP A 44 -9.69 14.11 19.45
N ASP A 45 -9.90 14.92 18.39
CA ASP A 45 -9.36 14.69 17.06
C ASP A 45 -7.82 14.74 17.04
N VAL A 46 -7.19 15.52 17.92
CA VAL A 46 -5.72 15.59 18.03
C VAL A 46 -5.18 14.26 18.56
N LEU A 47 -5.81 13.73 19.62
CA LEU A 47 -5.43 12.42 20.15
C LEU A 47 -5.67 11.31 19.15
N ALA A 48 -6.80 11.35 18.43
CA ALA A 48 -7.10 10.38 17.36
C ALA A 48 -6.01 10.39 16.29
N PHE A 49 -5.62 11.56 15.80
CA PHE A 49 -4.58 11.73 14.80
C PHE A 49 -3.20 11.25 15.28
N GLU A 50 -2.82 11.58 16.51
CA GLU A 50 -1.56 11.11 17.11
C GLU A 50 -1.50 9.58 17.19
N LEU A 51 -2.57 8.94 17.68
CA LEU A 51 -2.66 7.48 17.79
C LEU A 51 -2.60 6.78 16.41
N ASP A 52 -3.29 7.31 15.41
CA ASP A 52 -3.31 6.76 14.06
C ASP A 52 -1.93 6.91 13.38
N ASN A 53 -1.25 8.05 13.58
CA ASN A 53 0.12 8.25 13.13
C ASN A 53 1.10 7.28 13.80
N PHE A 54 0.95 7.06 15.10
CA PHE A 54 1.75 6.08 15.82
C PHE A 54 1.52 4.66 15.29
N ARG A 55 0.28 4.31 14.97
CA ARG A 55 -0.03 3.01 14.37
C ARG A 55 0.65 2.84 13.01
N THR A 56 0.67 3.90 12.21
CA THR A 56 1.37 3.92 10.92
C THR A 56 2.88 3.74 11.10
N LYS A 57 3.48 4.45 12.08
CA LYS A 57 4.90 4.27 12.42
C LYS A 57 5.22 2.86 12.91
N LEU A 58 4.34 2.25 13.71
CA LEU A 58 4.49 0.84 14.13
C LEU A 58 4.53 -0.11 12.93
N GLY A 59 3.71 0.13 11.90
CA GLY A 59 3.75 -0.62 10.64
C GLY A 59 5.06 -0.39 9.88
N LYS A 60 5.51 0.86 9.82
CA LYS A 60 6.73 1.24 9.08
C LYS A 60 8.03 0.77 9.75
N GLU A 61 8.17 0.96 11.04
CA GLU A 61 9.46 0.86 11.76
C GLU A 61 9.56 -0.38 12.68
N GLY A 62 8.41 -1.00 12.97
CA GLY A 62 8.32 -2.10 13.95
C GLY A 62 8.29 -1.63 15.40
N LYS A 63 8.00 -2.58 16.32
CA LYS A 63 7.67 -2.28 17.73
C LYS A 63 8.82 -1.68 18.58
N GLY A 64 10.05 -1.84 18.19
CA GLY A 64 11.24 -1.50 19.04
C GLY A 64 11.95 -0.20 18.66
N LYS A 65 11.40 0.63 17.78
CA LYS A 65 12.10 1.83 17.27
C LYS A 65 11.42 3.15 17.57
N ILE A 66 10.27 3.14 18.24
CA ILE A 66 9.47 4.34 18.45
C ILE A 66 9.89 5.04 19.74
N SER A 67 10.69 6.08 19.61
CA SER A 67 11.11 6.95 20.72
C SER A 67 10.14 8.12 20.98
N ASP A 68 9.12 8.30 20.15
CA ASP A 68 8.22 9.46 20.23
C ASP A 68 7.32 9.42 21.46
N SER A 69 7.05 10.60 22.02
CA SER A 69 6.08 10.80 23.10
C SER A 69 4.75 11.28 22.55
N PHE A 70 3.67 10.87 23.15
CA PHE A 70 2.36 11.46 22.89
C PHE A 70 2.24 12.83 23.54
N SER A 71 1.56 13.78 22.92
CA SER A 71 1.31 15.09 23.54
C SER A 71 0.23 15.02 24.60
N LYS A 72 -0.71 14.08 24.47
CA LYS A 72 -1.89 13.92 25.31
C LYS A 72 -1.82 12.75 26.30
N ILE A 73 -0.90 11.82 26.13
CA ILE A 73 -0.76 10.64 26.98
C ILE A 73 0.64 10.65 27.60
N ILE A 74 0.70 10.66 28.92
CA ILE A 74 1.96 10.58 29.67
C ILE A 74 2.01 9.20 30.34
N PHE A 75 3.06 8.46 30.06
CA PHE A 75 3.38 7.21 30.74
C PHE A 75 4.34 7.51 31.87
N ASP A 76 3.82 7.58 33.09
CA ASP A 76 4.65 7.72 34.30
C ASP A 76 5.03 6.33 34.80
N ILE A 77 6.19 5.84 34.35
CA ILE A 77 6.67 4.49 34.63
C ILE A 77 7.86 4.60 35.57
N PRO A 78 7.89 3.83 36.69
CA PRO A 78 9.03 3.83 37.63
C PRO A 78 10.33 3.48 36.89
N GLN A 79 11.43 4.15 37.27
CA GLN A 79 12.78 3.91 36.71
C GLN A 79 13.31 2.49 36.91
N THR A 80 12.70 1.73 37.81
CA THR A 80 13.00 0.30 38.04
C THR A 80 12.44 -0.64 36.99
N VAL A 81 11.56 -0.14 36.11
CA VAL A 81 10.95 -0.90 35.03
C VAL A 81 11.76 -0.70 33.75
N ASP A 82 12.03 -1.77 33.03
CA ASP A 82 12.82 -1.75 31.80
C ASP A 82 12.16 -0.88 30.71
N ASN A 83 12.97 -0.17 29.92
CA ASN A 83 12.53 0.63 28.80
C ASN A 83 11.75 -0.18 27.76
N SER A 84 12.11 -1.45 27.56
CA SER A 84 11.40 -2.36 26.65
C SER A 84 9.92 -2.56 27.04
N PHE A 85 9.63 -2.58 28.33
CA PHE A 85 8.25 -2.63 28.83
C PHE A 85 7.48 -1.35 28.49
N SER A 86 8.09 -0.18 28.68
CA SER A 86 7.47 1.10 28.32
C SER A 86 7.12 1.17 26.85
N GLU A 87 8.02 0.74 25.98
CA GLU A 87 7.80 0.69 24.52
C GLU A 87 6.72 -0.32 24.16
N SER A 88 6.72 -1.50 24.75
CA SER A 88 5.69 -2.52 24.53
C SER A 88 4.32 -2.05 24.99
N LEU A 89 4.23 -1.37 26.13
CA LEU A 89 2.99 -0.79 26.63
C LEU A 89 2.44 0.29 25.70
N LYS A 90 3.29 1.22 25.24
CA LYS A 90 2.91 2.24 24.26
C LYS A 90 2.39 1.63 22.98
N ALA A 91 3.12 0.65 22.43
CA ALA A 91 2.72 -0.07 21.24
C ALA A 91 1.35 -0.73 21.40
N LEU A 92 1.11 -1.36 22.54
CA LEU A 92 -0.14 -2.06 22.83
C LEU A 92 -1.32 -1.09 23.01
N VAL A 93 -1.10 0.07 23.67
CA VAL A 93 -2.12 1.14 23.76
C VAL A 93 -2.56 1.54 22.35
N VAL A 94 -1.61 1.80 21.45
CA VAL A 94 -1.88 2.16 20.06
C VAL A 94 -2.60 1.03 19.34
N GLU A 95 -2.13 -0.22 19.46
CA GLU A 95 -2.75 -1.39 18.83
C GLU A 95 -4.20 -1.60 19.23
N ARG A 96 -4.52 -1.39 20.50
CA ARG A 96 -5.86 -1.60 21.05
C ARG A 96 -6.81 -0.43 20.83
N SER A 97 -6.29 0.77 20.60
CA SER A 97 -7.07 1.99 20.41
C SER A 97 -7.16 2.45 18.95
N THR A 98 -6.51 1.77 18.01
CA THR A 98 -6.50 2.16 16.59
C THR A 98 -6.92 1.01 15.68
N ALA A 99 -7.38 1.35 14.47
CA ALA A 99 -7.66 0.36 13.44
C ALA A 99 -6.36 -0.25 12.86
N SER A 100 -6.38 -1.54 12.55
CA SER A 100 -5.28 -2.22 11.86
C SER A 100 -4.96 -1.62 10.48
N PHE A 101 -5.89 -0.88 9.90
CA PHE A 101 -5.71 -0.15 8.65
C PHE A 101 -4.45 0.71 8.66
N TYR A 102 -4.24 1.52 9.70
CA TYR A 102 -3.08 2.41 9.80
C TYR A 102 -1.73 1.65 9.95
N PHE A 103 -1.74 0.47 10.55
CA PHE A 103 -0.58 -0.40 10.55
C PHE A 103 -0.18 -0.79 9.12
N PHE A 104 -1.15 -1.24 8.33
CA PHE A 104 -0.90 -1.61 6.94
C PHE A 104 -0.53 -0.42 6.05
N VAL A 105 -1.02 0.79 6.36
CA VAL A 105 -0.53 2.03 5.70
C VAL A 105 0.97 2.21 5.95
N GLY A 106 1.47 1.94 7.17
CA GLY A 106 2.91 1.95 7.46
C GLY A 106 3.69 0.94 6.60
N GLU A 107 3.17 -0.27 6.46
CA GLU A 107 3.76 -1.30 5.58
C GLU A 107 3.72 -0.90 4.09
N VAL A 108 2.67 -0.20 3.65
CA VAL A 108 2.61 0.38 2.29
C VAL A 108 3.71 1.41 2.08
N ILE A 109 3.97 2.28 3.05
CA ILE A 109 5.06 3.26 2.98
C ILE A 109 6.41 2.55 2.85
N ASN A 110 6.64 1.48 3.63
CA ASN A 110 7.84 0.66 3.49
C ASN A 110 7.99 0.09 2.08
N PHE A 111 6.91 -0.47 1.55
CA PHE A 111 6.93 -1.01 0.19
C PHE A 111 7.30 0.06 -0.85
N ILE A 112 6.76 1.29 -0.70
CA ILE A 112 7.09 2.42 -1.59
C ILE A 112 8.56 2.83 -1.42
N ASP A 113 9.07 2.89 -0.20
CA ASP A 113 10.46 3.25 0.07
C ASP A 113 11.44 2.28 -0.59
N GLU A 114 11.09 0.98 -0.64
CA GLU A 114 11.90 -0.07 -1.26
C GLU A 114 11.75 -0.13 -2.79
N ASN A 115 10.51 -0.04 -3.29
CA ASN A 115 10.20 -0.33 -4.69
C ASN A 115 10.02 0.91 -5.57
N LYS A 116 9.88 2.12 -4.98
CA LYS A 116 9.63 3.40 -5.65
C LYS A 116 8.30 3.49 -6.41
N HIS A 117 7.36 2.62 -6.09
CA HIS A 117 5.99 2.61 -6.61
C HIS A 117 5.04 1.93 -5.61
N CYS A 118 3.73 2.10 -5.78
CA CYS A 118 2.70 1.49 -4.92
C CYS A 118 1.88 0.41 -5.63
N ALA A 119 2.45 -0.27 -6.63
CA ALA A 119 1.83 -1.41 -7.30
C ALA A 119 2.10 -2.71 -6.53
N ILE A 120 1.42 -2.89 -5.41
CA ILE A 120 1.62 -4.01 -4.49
C ILE A 120 0.93 -5.26 -5.05
N PRO A 121 1.66 -6.37 -5.30
CA PRO A 121 1.08 -7.58 -5.83
C PRO A 121 0.30 -8.36 -4.75
N SER A 122 -0.70 -9.13 -5.18
CA SER A 122 -1.55 -9.94 -4.27
C SER A 122 -0.82 -11.07 -3.56
N ASN A 123 0.35 -11.47 -4.04
CA ASN A 123 1.21 -12.48 -3.41
C ASN A 123 2.26 -11.89 -2.47
N HIS A 124 2.23 -10.57 -2.21
CA HIS A 124 3.14 -9.96 -1.24
C HIS A 124 2.93 -10.54 0.16
N LYS A 125 4.02 -10.91 0.84
CA LYS A 125 3.99 -11.70 2.09
C LYS A 125 3.14 -11.07 3.20
N ILE A 126 3.25 -9.76 3.42
CA ILE A 126 2.57 -9.03 4.49
C ILE A 126 1.30 -8.36 3.95
N LEU A 127 1.42 -7.67 2.82
CA LEU A 127 0.37 -6.80 2.29
C LEU A 127 -0.61 -7.52 1.35
N GLY A 128 -0.27 -8.70 0.78
CA GLY A 128 -1.03 -9.29 -0.31
C GLY A 128 -2.52 -9.51 -0.01
N ASN A 129 -2.82 -10.14 1.12
CA ASN A 129 -4.21 -10.36 1.54
C ASN A 129 -4.93 -9.03 1.85
N TRP A 130 -4.24 -8.09 2.48
CA TRP A 130 -4.82 -6.81 2.85
C TRP A 130 -5.12 -5.94 1.62
N VAL A 131 -4.21 -5.86 0.63
CA VAL A 131 -4.47 -5.08 -0.60
C VAL A 131 -5.62 -5.68 -1.41
N GLY A 132 -5.73 -7.02 -1.45
CA GLY A 132 -6.88 -7.70 -2.06
C GLY A 132 -8.20 -7.32 -1.38
N TYR A 133 -8.21 -7.37 -0.04
CA TYR A 133 -9.37 -6.97 0.76
C TYR A 133 -9.75 -5.50 0.53
N ILE A 134 -8.78 -4.57 0.58
CA ILE A 134 -9.03 -3.13 0.41
C ILE A 134 -9.53 -2.82 -1.02
N ARG A 135 -8.95 -3.41 -2.06
CA ARG A 135 -9.42 -3.26 -3.44
C ARG A 135 -10.87 -3.72 -3.60
N ASN A 136 -11.22 -4.89 -3.07
CA ASN A 136 -12.58 -5.39 -3.10
C ASN A 136 -13.56 -4.47 -2.33
N ARG A 137 -13.18 -3.99 -1.15
CA ARG A 137 -13.99 -3.05 -0.37
C ARG A 137 -14.28 -1.75 -1.12
N LYS A 138 -13.31 -1.23 -1.88
CA LYS A 138 -13.52 -0.06 -2.75
C LYS A 138 -14.50 -0.36 -3.86
N VAL A 139 -14.34 -1.49 -4.57
CA VAL A 139 -15.26 -1.92 -5.65
C VAL A 139 -16.70 -2.08 -5.13
N GLU A 140 -16.86 -2.62 -3.92
CA GLU A 140 -18.17 -2.78 -3.28
C GLU A 140 -18.74 -1.46 -2.71
N GLY A 141 -18.02 -0.35 -2.77
CA GLY A 141 -18.43 0.93 -2.17
C GLY A 141 -18.48 0.91 -0.64
N LYS A 142 -17.74 0.00 0.00
CA LYS A 142 -17.72 -0.21 1.47
C LYS A 142 -16.45 0.31 2.15
N LEU A 143 -15.55 0.93 1.40
CA LEU A 143 -14.35 1.57 1.97
C LEU A 143 -14.66 3.03 2.23
N GLU A 144 -14.30 3.49 3.42
CA GLU A 144 -14.50 4.87 3.85
C GLU A 144 -13.69 5.83 2.97
N GLN A 145 -14.28 7.00 2.64
CA GLN A 145 -13.72 7.95 1.68
C GLN A 145 -12.37 8.52 2.14
N ASP A 146 -12.21 8.81 3.42
CA ASP A 146 -10.95 9.28 4.03
C ASP A 146 -9.80 8.27 3.84
N ARG A 147 -10.11 6.97 3.89
CA ARG A 147 -9.13 5.90 3.67
C ARG A 147 -8.75 5.78 2.19
N ILE A 148 -9.70 6.00 1.29
CA ILE A 148 -9.43 6.06 -0.15
C ILE A 148 -8.48 7.22 -0.43
N GLU A 149 -8.81 8.41 0.05
CA GLU A 149 -8.00 9.63 -0.13
C GLU A 149 -6.58 9.48 0.45
N LEU A 150 -6.47 8.86 1.64
CA LEU A 150 -5.17 8.59 2.23
C LEU A 150 -4.32 7.66 1.35
N LEU A 151 -4.89 6.56 0.85
CA LEU A 151 -4.17 5.63 -0.03
C LEU A 151 -3.86 6.26 -1.39
N ASP A 152 -4.77 7.06 -1.95
CA ASP A 152 -4.54 7.83 -3.18
C ASP A 152 -3.36 8.81 -3.03
N SER A 153 -3.20 9.43 -1.85
CA SER A 153 -2.07 10.34 -1.56
C SER A 153 -0.71 9.63 -1.62
N TYR A 154 -0.67 8.32 -1.41
CA TYR A 154 0.51 7.47 -1.58
C TYR A 154 0.65 6.87 -2.99
N GLY A 155 -0.26 7.19 -3.91
CA GLY A 155 -0.27 6.63 -5.25
C GLY A 155 -0.64 5.15 -5.29
N PHE A 156 -1.55 4.70 -4.39
CA PHE A 156 -1.97 3.31 -4.31
C PHE A 156 -2.64 2.85 -5.59
N VAL A 157 -2.17 1.74 -6.13
CA VAL A 157 -2.70 1.16 -7.37
C VAL A 157 -3.91 0.30 -7.05
N TRP A 158 -5.09 0.78 -7.43
CA TRP A 158 -6.35 0.09 -7.20
C TRP A 158 -6.60 -1.04 -8.20
N ASP A 159 -6.33 -0.78 -9.48
CA ASP A 159 -6.45 -1.75 -10.57
C ASP A 159 -5.05 -2.13 -11.08
N MET A 160 -4.65 -3.37 -10.84
CA MET A 160 -3.35 -3.88 -11.25
C MET A 160 -3.28 -4.17 -12.76
N ASP A 161 -4.42 -4.49 -13.38
CA ASP A 161 -4.47 -4.75 -14.82
C ASP A 161 -4.33 -3.43 -15.58
N GLU A 162 -5.07 -2.39 -15.16
CA GLU A 162 -4.92 -1.05 -15.72
C GLU A 162 -3.47 -0.54 -15.55
N TYR A 163 -2.92 -0.66 -14.34
CA TYR A 163 -1.53 -0.27 -14.09
C TYR A 163 -0.54 -1.00 -15.00
N SER A 164 -0.70 -2.32 -15.14
CA SER A 164 0.16 -3.13 -16.01
C SER A 164 0.07 -2.67 -17.47
N TRP A 165 -1.13 -2.34 -17.94
CA TRP A 165 -1.31 -1.80 -19.29
C TRP A 165 -0.68 -0.43 -19.46
N ILE A 166 -0.79 0.47 -18.49
CA ILE A 166 -0.11 1.77 -18.51
C ILE A 166 1.40 1.58 -18.65
N GLN A 167 1.99 0.67 -17.87
CA GLN A 167 3.44 0.37 -17.96
C GLN A 167 3.81 -0.25 -19.32
N ASN A 168 2.99 -1.17 -19.83
CA ASN A 168 3.21 -1.78 -21.13
C ASN A 168 3.18 -0.74 -22.25
N PHE A 169 2.22 0.17 -22.26
CA PHE A 169 2.14 1.24 -23.26
C PHE A 169 3.31 2.23 -23.14
N LYS A 170 3.76 2.52 -21.92
CA LYS A 170 4.97 3.33 -21.72
C LYS A 170 6.19 2.68 -22.36
N LEU A 171 6.39 1.38 -22.14
CA LEU A 171 7.49 0.63 -22.76
C LEU A 171 7.39 0.59 -24.30
N LEU A 172 6.16 0.46 -24.84
CA LEU A 172 5.95 0.54 -26.27
C LEU A 172 6.32 1.92 -26.83
N GLN A 173 5.96 2.99 -26.12
CA GLN A 173 6.29 4.36 -26.52
C GLN A 173 7.82 4.59 -26.49
N GLU A 174 8.48 4.18 -25.42
CA GLU A 174 9.94 4.26 -25.30
C GLU A 174 10.66 3.50 -26.44
N PHE A 175 10.15 2.32 -26.80
CA PHE A 175 10.66 1.57 -27.94
C PHE A 175 10.46 2.32 -29.26
N LYS A 176 9.28 2.90 -29.49
CA LYS A 176 8.96 3.68 -30.68
C LYS A 176 9.84 4.92 -30.79
N ASP A 177 10.01 5.64 -29.69
CA ASP A 177 10.83 6.85 -29.65
C ASP A 177 12.30 6.55 -30.00
N LYS A 178 12.80 5.39 -29.56
CA LYS A 178 14.16 4.95 -29.82
C LYS A 178 14.36 4.44 -31.26
N ASN A 179 13.39 3.70 -31.81
CA ASN A 179 13.55 2.97 -33.07
C ASN A 179 12.81 3.59 -34.26
N GLY A 180 11.87 4.53 -33.98
CA GLY A 180 11.03 5.15 -35.00
C GLY A 180 9.80 4.30 -35.43
N HIS A 181 9.68 3.06 -34.95
CA HIS A 181 8.63 2.10 -35.31
C HIS A 181 8.27 1.19 -34.13
N LEU A 182 7.18 0.43 -34.28
CA LEU A 182 6.75 -0.61 -33.31
C LEU A 182 6.83 -2.03 -33.91
N GLU A 183 7.75 -2.28 -34.81
CA GLU A 183 8.09 -3.61 -35.28
C GLU A 183 8.97 -4.30 -34.25
N ILE A 184 8.33 -4.87 -33.24
CA ILE A 184 9.00 -5.47 -32.09
C ILE A 184 9.39 -6.90 -32.43
N PRO A 185 10.71 -7.24 -32.41
CA PRO A 185 11.18 -8.59 -32.66
C PRO A 185 10.82 -9.49 -31.48
N THR A 186 10.54 -10.77 -31.73
CA THR A 186 10.31 -11.75 -30.66
C THR A 186 11.60 -12.14 -29.92
N ARG A 187 12.73 -11.98 -30.59
CA ARG A 187 14.07 -12.24 -30.04
C ARG A 187 15.01 -11.08 -30.37
N ASP A 188 15.96 -10.82 -29.49
CA ASP A 188 17.04 -9.87 -29.73
C ASP A 188 18.11 -10.45 -30.73
N GLU A 189 19.10 -9.64 -31.05
CA GLU A 189 20.21 -10.01 -31.95
C GLU A 189 21.02 -11.23 -31.47
N ASN A 190 20.97 -11.52 -30.16
CA ASN A 190 21.63 -12.67 -29.53
C ASN A 190 20.71 -13.90 -29.41
N GLY A 191 19.53 -13.86 -30.01
CA GLY A 191 18.53 -14.94 -29.95
C GLY A 191 17.80 -15.07 -28.62
N LYS A 192 18.03 -14.15 -27.64
CA LYS A 192 17.29 -14.09 -26.37
C LYS A 192 15.93 -13.47 -26.59
N LYS A 193 14.93 -13.92 -25.81
CA LYS A 193 13.57 -13.32 -25.85
C LYS A 193 13.64 -11.81 -25.59
N HIS A 194 13.10 -11.02 -26.51
CA HIS A 194 12.98 -9.58 -26.34
C HIS A 194 11.92 -9.27 -25.28
N THR A 195 12.19 -8.34 -24.38
CA THR A 195 11.27 -8.00 -23.27
C THR A 195 9.87 -7.65 -23.77
N LEU A 196 9.77 -6.81 -24.82
CA LEU A 196 8.51 -6.46 -25.45
C LEU A 196 7.99 -7.51 -26.45
N GLY A 197 8.81 -8.50 -26.81
CA GLY A 197 8.40 -9.57 -27.73
C GLY A 197 7.22 -10.37 -27.21
N ASN A 198 7.18 -10.67 -25.91
CA ASN A 198 6.05 -11.36 -25.29
C ASN A 198 4.77 -10.51 -25.35
N LEU A 199 4.88 -9.20 -25.13
CA LEU A 199 3.76 -8.27 -25.24
C LEU A 199 3.22 -8.21 -26.68
N ALA A 200 4.13 -8.13 -27.67
CA ALA A 200 3.74 -8.14 -29.08
C ALA A 200 3.03 -9.45 -29.49
N VAL A 201 3.54 -10.60 -29.02
CA VAL A 201 2.90 -11.91 -29.23
C VAL A 201 1.53 -11.97 -28.57
N TYR A 202 1.41 -11.46 -27.35
CA TYR A 202 0.15 -11.38 -26.63
C TYR A 202 -0.88 -10.54 -27.40
N LEU A 203 -0.53 -9.30 -27.77
CA LEU A 203 -1.41 -8.38 -28.50
C LEU A 203 -1.88 -8.99 -29.84
N ARG A 204 -0.96 -9.51 -30.63
CA ARG A 204 -1.28 -10.17 -31.91
C ARG A 204 -2.14 -11.42 -31.73
N GLY A 205 -1.82 -12.23 -30.69
CA GLY A 205 -2.57 -13.45 -30.39
C GLY A 205 -4.01 -13.19 -30.00
N HIS A 206 -4.25 -12.20 -29.12
CA HIS A 206 -5.59 -11.80 -28.69
C HIS A 206 -6.36 -11.06 -29.78
N TYR A 207 -5.70 -10.27 -30.61
CA TYR A 207 -6.30 -9.67 -31.81
C TYR A 207 -6.86 -10.74 -32.77
N ARG A 208 -6.04 -11.74 -33.14
CA ARG A 208 -6.46 -12.84 -34.03
C ARG A 208 -7.61 -13.67 -33.47
N LYS A 209 -7.70 -13.81 -32.14
CA LYS A 209 -8.78 -14.53 -31.46
C LYS A 209 -10.02 -13.66 -31.21
N ASN A 210 -9.97 -12.39 -31.57
CA ASN A 210 -11.03 -11.41 -31.29
C ASN A 210 -11.36 -11.29 -29.78
N THR A 211 -10.34 -11.41 -28.93
CA THR A 211 -10.43 -11.35 -27.46
C THR A 211 -9.68 -10.17 -26.85
N LEU A 212 -9.11 -9.29 -27.69
CA LEU A 212 -8.47 -8.07 -27.23
C LEU A 212 -9.56 -7.02 -26.92
N SER A 213 -9.44 -6.33 -25.76
CA SER A 213 -10.39 -5.26 -25.45
C SER A 213 -10.26 -4.10 -26.45
N GLU A 214 -11.36 -3.45 -26.74
CA GLU A 214 -11.41 -2.36 -27.71
C GLU A 214 -10.49 -1.19 -27.35
N ASP A 215 -10.42 -0.87 -26.05
CA ASP A 215 -9.56 0.21 -25.54
C ASP A 215 -8.07 -0.08 -25.75
N ILE A 216 -7.64 -1.31 -25.46
CA ILE A 216 -6.26 -1.73 -25.66
C ILE A 216 -5.94 -1.75 -27.16
N PHE A 217 -6.87 -2.24 -27.99
CA PHE A 217 -6.71 -2.27 -29.43
C PHE A 217 -6.52 -0.84 -29.97
N LYS A 218 -7.47 0.07 -29.71
CA LYS A 218 -7.42 1.46 -30.19
C LYS A 218 -6.15 2.18 -29.75
N ARG A 219 -5.74 1.96 -28.51
CA ARG A 219 -4.53 2.60 -27.99
C ARG A 219 -3.27 2.08 -28.65
N ALA A 220 -3.12 0.77 -28.83
CA ALA A 220 -1.99 0.18 -29.54
C ALA A 220 -1.96 0.59 -31.02
N GLU A 221 -3.12 0.60 -31.69
CA GLU A 221 -3.29 1.05 -33.08
C GLU A 221 -2.89 2.51 -33.25
N SER A 222 -3.35 3.40 -32.36
CA SER A 222 -3.00 4.83 -32.39
C SER A 222 -1.50 5.09 -32.21
N MET A 223 -0.80 4.19 -31.53
CA MET A 223 0.65 4.22 -31.41
C MET A 223 1.37 3.68 -32.65
N GLY A 224 0.63 3.10 -33.61
CA GLY A 224 1.17 2.48 -34.82
C GLY A 224 1.66 1.04 -34.60
N PHE A 225 1.08 0.31 -33.64
CA PHE A 225 1.39 -1.10 -33.44
C PHE A 225 0.78 -1.95 -34.58
N VAL A 226 1.61 -2.77 -35.21
CA VAL A 226 1.22 -3.63 -36.32
C VAL A 226 0.72 -4.98 -35.79
N PHE A 227 -0.61 -5.19 -35.85
CA PHE A 227 -1.23 -6.42 -35.41
C PHE A 227 -1.04 -7.59 -36.36
N ASP A 228 -1.03 -7.32 -37.66
CA ASP A 228 -0.76 -8.33 -38.70
C ASP A 228 0.42 -7.88 -39.60
N PRO A 229 1.67 -8.25 -39.24
CA PRO A 229 2.83 -7.91 -40.05
C PRO A 229 2.80 -8.47 -41.46
N ALA A 230 2.17 -9.63 -41.67
CA ALA A 230 2.11 -10.26 -43.00
C ALA A 230 1.24 -9.46 -43.97
N GLN A 231 0.20 -8.76 -43.48
CA GLN A 231 -0.63 -7.89 -44.31
C GLN A 231 0.15 -6.66 -44.78
N VAL A 232 0.96 -6.08 -43.90
CA VAL A 232 1.78 -4.90 -44.22
C VAL A 232 2.84 -5.24 -45.30
N ASP A 233 3.52 -6.39 -45.17
CA ASP A 233 4.50 -6.85 -46.13
C ASP A 233 3.84 -7.11 -47.52
N TRP A 234 2.61 -7.63 -47.52
CA TRP A 234 1.83 -7.85 -48.74
C TRP A 234 1.49 -6.52 -49.43
N ASP A 235 0.99 -5.55 -48.66
CA ASP A 235 0.59 -4.25 -49.20
C ASP A 235 1.80 -3.48 -49.76
N LEU A 236 2.97 -3.56 -49.12
CA LEU A 236 4.21 -2.98 -49.60
C LEU A 236 4.70 -3.67 -50.88
N SER A 237 4.52 -4.98 -51.02
CA SER A 237 4.92 -5.71 -52.23
C SER A 237 4.06 -5.36 -53.46
N LEU A 238 2.83 -4.93 -53.29
CA LEU A 238 1.94 -4.50 -54.39
C LEU A 238 2.25 -3.10 -54.91
N ILE A 239 2.94 -2.25 -54.10
CA ILE A 239 3.34 -0.89 -54.51
C ILE A 239 4.57 -0.89 -55.40
N HIS A 240 5.33 -1.98 -55.43
CA HIS A 240 6.55 -2.13 -56.25
C HIS A 240 6.36 -2.91 -57.55
N ILE A 241 5.14 -3.16 -57.96
CA ILE A 241 4.77 -3.68 -59.27
C ILE A 241 4.25 -2.54 -60.12
#